data_af57deb5ac1c7625ee9a64f1cd00a308
#
_entry.id   af57deb5ac1c7625ee9a64f1cd00a308
#
_cell.length_a   1.000
_cell.length_b   1.000
_cell.length_c   1.000
_cell.angle_alpha   90.00
_cell.angle_beta   90.00
_cell.angle_gamma   90.00
#
_symmetry.space_group_name_H-M   'P 1'
#
loop_
_entity.id
_entity.type
_entity.pdbx_description
1 polymer ?
#
loop_
_entity_poly.entity_id
_entity_poly.type
_entity_poly.pdbx_seq_one_letter_code
_entity_poly.pdbx_strand_id
1 'polypeptide(L)' 'ENDWLDDFLCECCEIDDSYKEKSGELYSSYRGHCMSTGEYIRGTADFYAAIEHAGFERKRDKSGRYVKGLRLKSIFAA' A
#
# COMPACT_ATOMS: atom_id res chain seq x y z
N GLU A 1 6.97 14.32 5.85
CA GLU A 1 7.22 13.01 6.45
C GLU A 1 5.98 12.16 6.41
N ASN A 2 6.15 10.89 6.10
CA ASN A 2 5.04 9.97 5.96
C ASN A 2 5.21 8.80 6.93
N ASP A 3 5.33 9.11 8.22
CA ASP A 3 5.54 8.07 9.23
C ASP A 3 4.40 7.07 9.23
N TRP A 4 3.17 7.55 9.01
CA TRP A 4 2.01 6.67 8.95
C TRP A 4 2.13 5.66 7.80
N LEU A 5 2.71 6.08 6.68
CA LEU A 5 2.90 5.19 5.55
C LEU A 5 4.00 4.18 5.85
N ASP A 6 5.09 4.62 6.47
CA ASP A 6 6.17 3.72 6.83
C ASP A 6 5.69 2.63 7.77
N ASP A 7 4.84 2.97 8.74
CA ASP A 7 4.28 1.98 9.65
C ASP A 7 3.45 0.96 8.90
N PHE A 8 2.61 1.42 7.99
CA PHE A 8 1.78 0.52 7.18
C PHE A 8 2.65 -0.40 6.32
N LEU A 9 3.63 0.17 5.65
CA LEU A 9 4.50 -0.62 4.77
C LEU A 9 5.28 -1.67 5.56
N CYS A 10 5.76 -1.28 6.73
CA CYS A 10 6.54 -2.19 7.55
C CYS A 10 5.69 -3.35 8.06
N GLU A 11 4.46 -3.07 8.45
CA GLU A 11 3.62 -4.09 9.07
C GLU A 11 2.82 -4.91 8.08
N CYS A 12 2.43 -4.33 6.97
CA CYS A 12 1.48 -4.96 6.06
C CYS A 12 2.05 -5.31 4.70
N CYS A 13 3.24 -4.83 4.37
CA CYS A 13 3.79 -4.98 3.02
C CYS A 13 5.19 -5.53 3.03
N GLU A 14 5.54 -6.19 1.93
CA GLU A 14 6.91 -6.59 1.64
C GLU A 14 7.40 -5.76 0.47
N ILE A 15 8.65 -5.32 0.54
CA ILE A 15 9.22 -4.42 -0.45
C ILE A 15 10.31 -5.12 -1.23
N ASP A 16 10.19 -5.13 -2.56
CA ASP A 16 11.18 -5.71 -3.45
C ASP A 16 10.87 -5.23 -4.85
N ASP A 17 11.90 -4.97 -5.65
CA ASP A 17 11.72 -4.47 -7.01
C ASP A 17 10.88 -5.39 -7.88
N SER A 18 10.86 -6.68 -7.58
CA SER A 18 10.12 -7.65 -8.37
C SER A 18 8.66 -7.77 -7.98
N TYR A 19 8.25 -7.11 -6.90
CA TYR A 19 6.89 -7.24 -6.38
C TYR A 19 5.98 -6.20 -6.99
N LYS A 20 4.68 -6.51 -6.99
CA LYS A 20 3.65 -5.55 -7.33
C LYS A 20 2.37 -5.96 -6.63
N GLU A 21 1.47 -4.99 -6.46
CA GLU A 21 0.20 -5.23 -5.79
C GLU A 21 -0.86 -4.35 -6.42
N LYS A 22 -2.08 -4.85 -6.53
CA LYS A 22 -3.19 -4.06 -7.06
C LYS A 22 -3.47 -2.87 -6.15
N SER A 23 -3.70 -1.71 -6.77
CA SER A 23 -3.91 -0.49 -6.01
C SER A 23 -5.10 -0.59 -5.06
N GLY A 24 -6.20 -1.17 -5.54
CA GLY A 24 -7.39 -1.31 -4.71
C GLY A 24 -7.15 -2.20 -3.50
N GLU A 25 -6.44 -3.30 -3.69
CA GLU A 25 -6.11 -4.19 -2.58
C GLU A 25 -5.21 -3.49 -1.56
N LEU A 26 -4.27 -2.72 -2.07
CA LEU A 26 -3.34 -2.01 -1.21
C LEU A 26 -4.06 -0.99 -0.33
N TYR A 27 -4.94 -0.20 -0.93
CA TYR A 27 -5.69 0.79 -0.16
C TYR A 27 -6.65 0.13 0.83
N SER A 28 -7.26 -0.97 0.44
CA SER A 28 -8.17 -1.70 1.32
C SER A 28 -7.42 -2.20 2.56
N SER A 29 -6.21 -2.71 2.36
CA SER A 29 -5.38 -3.16 3.47
C SER A 29 -4.97 -1.99 4.37
N TYR A 30 -4.66 -0.84 3.76
CA TYR A 30 -4.33 0.36 4.50
C TYR A 30 -5.48 0.78 5.41
N ARG A 31 -6.71 0.77 4.87
CA ARG A 31 -7.88 1.12 5.68
C ARG A 31 -8.05 0.18 6.86
N GLY A 32 -7.89 -1.12 6.62
CA GLY A 32 -7.99 -2.09 7.71
C GLY A 32 -6.94 -1.87 8.78
N HIS A 33 -5.73 -1.53 8.34
CA HIS A 33 -4.64 -1.24 9.29
C HIS A 33 -5.00 -0.03 10.15
N CYS A 34 -5.51 1.04 9.53
CA CYS A 34 -5.89 2.23 10.27
C CYS A 34 -7.01 1.95 11.27
N MET A 35 -8.00 1.16 10.86
CA MET A 35 -9.11 0.81 11.74
C MET A 35 -8.62 -0.01 12.92
N SER A 36 -7.65 -0.87 12.68
CA SER A 36 -7.08 -1.71 13.72
C SER A 36 -6.27 -0.92 14.74
N THR A 37 -5.58 0.13 14.28
CA THR A 37 -4.71 0.92 15.15
C THR A 37 -5.37 2.20 15.65
N GLY A 38 -6.57 2.51 15.16
CA GLY A 38 -7.25 3.73 15.55
C GLY A 38 -6.74 4.98 14.88
N GLU A 39 -6.05 4.84 13.76
CA GLU A 39 -5.47 5.99 13.08
C GLU A 39 -6.44 6.60 12.08
N TYR A 40 -6.20 7.86 11.77
CA TYR A 40 -6.99 8.58 10.78
C TYR A 40 -6.82 7.92 9.41
N ILE A 41 -7.93 7.69 8.72
CA ILE A 41 -7.93 7.07 7.39
C ILE A 41 -7.89 8.18 6.34
N ARG A 42 -6.79 8.25 5.60
CA ARG A 42 -6.63 9.23 4.54
C ARG A 42 -7.33 8.76 3.28
N GLY A 43 -7.75 9.73 2.45
CA GLY A 43 -8.39 9.42 1.18
C GLY A 43 -7.42 8.78 0.20
N THR A 44 -7.98 8.23 -0.89
CA THR A 44 -7.17 7.56 -1.90
C THR A 44 -6.14 8.48 -2.52
N ALA A 45 -6.50 9.73 -2.79
CA ALA A 45 -5.58 10.67 -3.41
C ALA A 45 -4.35 10.89 -2.53
N ASP A 46 -4.57 11.11 -1.23
CA ASP A 46 -3.46 11.32 -0.31
C ASP A 46 -2.62 10.07 -0.15
N PHE A 47 -3.28 8.92 -0.07
CA PHE A 47 -2.57 7.66 0.09
C PHE A 47 -1.65 7.38 -1.10
N TYR A 48 -2.18 7.50 -2.32
CA TYR A 48 -1.36 7.21 -3.50
C TYR A 48 -0.29 8.26 -3.75
N ALA A 49 -0.56 9.51 -3.40
CA ALA A 49 0.46 10.55 -3.49
C ALA A 49 1.65 10.21 -2.58
N ALA A 50 1.36 9.74 -1.37
CA ALA A 50 2.42 9.34 -0.45
C ALA A 50 3.18 8.12 -0.96
N ILE A 51 2.49 7.17 -1.57
CA ILE A 51 3.13 6.00 -2.16
C ILE A 51 4.13 6.43 -3.24
N GLU A 52 3.70 7.33 -4.13
CA GLU A 52 4.58 7.81 -5.19
C GLU A 52 5.74 8.60 -4.63
N HIS A 53 5.48 9.41 -3.62
CA HIS A 53 6.52 10.20 -2.99
C HIS A 53 7.57 9.32 -2.31
N ALA A 54 7.15 8.16 -1.84
CA ALA A 54 8.07 7.21 -1.22
C ALA A 54 8.93 6.45 -2.22
N GLY A 55 8.68 6.65 -3.52
CA GLY A 55 9.52 6.07 -4.56
C GLY A 55 8.90 4.89 -5.29
N PHE A 56 7.70 4.49 -4.95
CA PHE A 56 7.03 3.40 -5.65
C PHE A 56 6.35 3.92 -6.90
N GLU A 57 6.26 3.07 -7.92
CA GLU A 57 5.64 3.44 -9.19
C GLU A 57 4.22 2.95 -9.27
N ARG A 58 3.34 3.82 -9.72
CA ARG A 58 1.96 3.44 -10.02
C ARG A 58 1.83 3.23 -11.51
N LYS A 59 1.33 2.06 -11.89
CA LYS A 59 1.18 1.69 -13.28
C LYS A 59 -0.23 1.15 -13.52
N ARG A 60 -0.57 0.98 -14.79
CA ARG A 60 -1.87 0.43 -15.17
C ARG A 60 -1.69 -0.54 -16.33
N ASP A 61 -2.39 -1.65 -16.28
CA ASP A 61 -2.39 -2.62 -17.35
C ASP A 61 -3.82 -3.11 -17.58
N LYS A 62 -3.97 -4.22 -18.31
CA LYS A 62 -5.28 -4.76 -18.62
C LYS A 62 -6.07 -5.16 -17.38
N SER A 63 -5.37 -5.54 -16.32
CA SER A 63 -6.00 -5.98 -15.08
C SER A 63 -6.42 -4.80 -14.20
N GLY A 64 -5.98 -3.58 -14.53
CA GLY A 64 -6.27 -2.41 -13.75
C GLY A 64 -5.01 -1.74 -13.24
N ARG A 65 -5.17 -0.94 -12.20
CA ARG A 65 -4.05 -0.18 -11.64
C ARG A 65 -3.31 -1.00 -10.59
N TYR A 66 -2.01 -0.83 -10.53
CA TYR A 66 -1.19 -1.50 -9.53
C TYR A 66 -0.01 -0.61 -9.14
N VAL A 67 0.61 -0.96 -8.02
CA VAL A 67 1.81 -0.30 -7.51
C VAL A 67 2.95 -1.29 -7.60
N LYS A 68 4.06 -0.86 -8.18
CA LYS A 68 5.23 -1.70 -8.35
C LYS A 68 6.25 -1.42 -7.26
N GLY A 69 6.90 -2.46 -6.80
CA GLY A 69 7.95 -2.35 -5.80
C GLY A 69 7.55 -2.84 -4.43
N LEU A 70 6.29 -3.27 -4.27
CA LEU A 70 5.82 -3.80 -2.99
C LEU A 70 4.66 -4.75 -3.22
N ARG A 71 4.35 -5.51 -2.19
CA ARG A 71 3.16 -6.36 -2.18
C ARG A 71 2.69 -6.53 -0.74
N LEU A 72 1.44 -6.90 -0.57
CA LEU A 72 0.90 -7.18 0.75
C LEU A 72 1.48 -8.48 1.28
N LYS A 73 1.74 -8.53 2.57
CA LYS A 73 2.23 -9.74 3.20
C LYS A 73 1.15 -10.81 3.16
N SER A 74 1.58 -12.06 2.96
CA SER A 74 0.66 -13.18 2.85
C SER A 74 0.41 -13.82 4.20
N ILE A 75 0.26 -13.02 5.22
CA ILE A 75 0.12 -13.54 6.58
C ILE A 75 -1.20 -14.27 6.79
N PHE A 76 -2.14 -14.07 5.90
CA PHE A 76 -3.42 -14.76 5.98
C PHE A 76 -3.56 -15.89 4.97
N ALA A 77 -2.48 -16.24 4.31
CA ALA A 77 -2.50 -17.27 3.30
C ALA A 77 -2.39 -18.67 3.87
N ALA A 78 -2.61 -18.80 5.10
CA ALA A 78 -2.53 -20.12 5.75
C ALA A 78 -3.68 -21.01 5.35
#